data_2e510dcb12886dfd125f7f153c9a53d4
#
_entry.id   2e510dcb12886dfd125f7f153c9a53d4
#
_cell.length_a   1.000
_cell.length_b   1.000
_cell.length_c   1.000
_cell.angle_alpha   90.00
_cell.angle_beta   90.00
_cell.angle_gamma   90.00
#
_symmetry.space_group_name_H-M   'P 1'
#
loop_
_entity.id
_entity.type
_entity.pdbx_description
1 polymer ?
#
loop_
_entity_poly.entity_id
_entity_poly.type
_entity_poly.pdbx_seq_one_letter_code
_entity_poly.pdbx_strand_id
1 'polypeptide(L)'
;MQTSDLLRHQLIKSLTTQRPEKGTDAAVDLWTQMAAQLILIIGAGGFDSLYARSVFLSQSTHPWLAARSGPPQTDHRFADLKKSLQAQSPTLARDANCLLLITFTNILASMIGEHLTSRILGSAWDIDTQDTADKEINSA
;
A
#
# COMPACT_ATOMS: atom_id res chain seq x y z
N MET A 1 0.12 10.13 -17.97
CA MET A 1 0.08 11.05 -17.30
C MET A 1 -0.42 11.08 -15.91
N GLN A 2 -0.72 12.24 -15.43
CA GLN A 2 -1.11 12.44 -14.06
C GLN A 2 -2.44 11.77 -13.71
N THR A 3 -3.26 11.50 -14.72
CA THR A 3 -4.53 10.85 -14.50
C THR A 3 -4.38 9.49 -13.84
N SER A 4 -3.39 8.71 -14.28
CA SER A 4 -3.17 7.38 -13.69
C SER A 4 -2.69 7.48 -12.25
N ASP A 5 -1.80 8.42 -11.96
CA ASP A 5 -1.37 8.64 -10.58
C ASP A 5 -2.55 9.03 -9.70
N LEU A 6 -3.38 9.94 -10.21
CA LEU A 6 -4.51 10.42 -9.45
C LEU A 6 -5.50 9.29 -9.16
N LEU A 7 -5.77 8.45 -10.15
CA LEU A 7 -6.66 7.31 -9.94
C LEU A 7 -6.12 6.35 -8.90
N ARG A 8 -4.81 6.08 -8.93
CA ARG A 8 -4.19 5.22 -7.94
C ARG A 8 -4.30 5.82 -6.55
N HIS A 9 -4.05 7.13 -6.43
CA HIS A 9 -4.16 7.80 -5.14
C HIS A 9 -5.59 7.77 -4.61
N GLN A 10 -6.56 7.97 -5.48
CA GLN A 10 -7.96 7.91 -5.08
C GLN A 10 -8.37 6.51 -4.64
N LEU A 11 -7.86 5.50 -5.33
CA LEU A 11 -8.11 4.12 -4.97
C LEU A 11 -7.58 3.82 -3.57
N ILE A 12 -6.35 4.23 -3.29
CA ILE A 12 -5.76 4.01 -1.99
C ILE A 12 -6.55 4.73 -0.90
N LYS A 13 -6.95 5.97 -1.16
CA LYS A 13 -7.76 6.70 -0.19
C LYS A 13 -9.08 6.00 0.08
N SER A 14 -9.72 5.51 -0.96
CA SER A 14 -10.97 4.79 -0.82
C SER A 14 -10.80 3.53 0.01
N LEU A 15 -9.79 2.75 -0.27
CA LEU A 15 -9.56 1.49 0.45
C LEU A 15 -9.23 1.71 1.90
N THR A 16 -8.47 2.76 2.21
CA THR A 16 -8.08 3.02 3.59
C THR A 16 -9.22 3.58 4.42
N THR A 17 -10.30 4.01 3.79
CA THR A 17 -11.45 4.56 4.51
C THR A 17 -12.66 3.64 4.53
N GLN A 18 -12.65 2.54 3.79
CA GLN A 18 -13.82 1.69 3.61
C GLN A 18 -14.23 0.89 4.83
N ARG A 19 -13.27 0.51 5.67
CA ARG A 19 -13.55 -0.39 6.78
C ARG A 19 -12.99 0.16 8.08
N PRO A 20 -13.58 1.25 8.56
CA PRO A 20 -13.06 1.87 9.79
C PRO A 20 -13.13 0.96 11.00
N GLU A 21 -14.11 0.05 11.05
CA GLU A 21 -14.26 -0.85 12.20
C GLU A 21 -13.15 -1.90 12.26
N LYS A 22 -12.49 -2.20 11.14
CA LYS A 22 -11.38 -3.14 11.15
C LYS A 22 -10.03 -2.46 11.40
N GLY A 23 -10.00 -1.16 11.20
CA GLY A 23 -8.85 -0.35 11.57
C GLY A 23 -7.51 -0.90 11.12
N THR A 24 -6.67 -1.19 12.09
CA THR A 24 -5.29 -1.59 11.84
C THR A 24 -5.18 -2.92 11.10
N ASP A 25 -6.09 -3.86 11.36
CA ASP A 25 -6.05 -5.15 10.70
C ASP A 25 -6.28 -5.00 9.21
N ALA A 26 -7.21 -4.14 8.81
CA ALA A 26 -7.45 -3.88 7.39
C ALA A 26 -6.22 -3.25 6.74
N ALA A 27 -5.55 -2.34 7.45
CA ALA A 27 -4.34 -1.71 6.95
C ALA A 27 -3.25 -2.74 6.69
N VAL A 28 -3.03 -3.63 7.66
CA VAL A 28 -2.00 -4.66 7.54
C VAL A 28 -2.36 -5.64 6.42
N ASP A 29 -3.63 -5.94 6.24
CA ASP A 29 -4.06 -6.82 5.15
C ASP A 29 -3.69 -6.27 3.79
N LEU A 30 -3.90 -4.96 3.58
CA LEU A 30 -3.52 -4.34 2.32
C LEU A 30 -2.03 -4.50 2.04
N TRP A 31 -1.21 -4.26 3.06
CA TRP A 31 0.23 -4.41 2.92
C TRP A 31 0.64 -5.85 2.68
N THR A 32 0.04 -6.78 3.40
CA THR A 32 0.37 -8.19 3.28
C THR A 32 0.07 -8.72 1.88
N GLN A 33 -1.10 -8.36 1.36
CA GLN A 33 -1.49 -8.80 0.03
C GLN A 33 -0.61 -8.20 -1.05
N MET A 34 -0.26 -6.92 -0.91
CA MET A 34 0.62 -6.26 -1.87
C MET A 34 2.02 -6.87 -1.81
N ALA A 35 2.54 -7.11 -0.61
CA ALA A 35 3.86 -7.70 -0.45
C ALA A 35 3.95 -9.07 -1.11
N ALA A 36 2.90 -9.88 -0.97
CA ALA A 36 2.89 -11.22 -1.56
C ALA A 36 3.10 -11.16 -3.08
N GLN A 37 2.49 -10.18 -3.73
CA GLN A 37 2.64 -10.03 -5.16
C GLN A 37 4.01 -9.44 -5.54
N LEU A 38 4.42 -8.40 -4.84
CA LEU A 38 5.64 -7.67 -5.18
C LEU A 38 6.89 -8.47 -4.94
N ILE A 39 6.92 -9.27 -3.88
CA ILE A 39 8.10 -10.07 -3.56
C ILE A 39 8.41 -11.04 -4.69
N LEU A 40 7.40 -11.51 -5.40
CA LEU A 40 7.60 -12.39 -6.55
C LEU A 40 8.29 -11.67 -7.70
N ILE A 41 8.20 -10.35 -7.75
CA ILE A 41 8.72 -9.56 -8.86
C ILE A 41 10.05 -8.91 -8.50
N ILE A 42 10.13 -8.25 -7.35
CA ILE A 42 11.32 -7.50 -6.98
C ILE A 42 12.12 -8.15 -5.86
N GLY A 43 11.64 -9.28 -5.33
CA GLY A 43 12.33 -9.99 -4.26
C GLY A 43 12.03 -9.40 -2.89
N ALA A 44 12.28 -10.20 -1.86
CA ALA A 44 12.04 -9.77 -0.48
C ALA A 44 12.95 -8.60 -0.12
N GLY A 45 14.21 -8.65 -0.51
CA GLY A 45 15.14 -7.55 -0.24
C GLY A 45 14.74 -6.26 -0.92
N GLY A 46 14.28 -6.36 -2.17
CA GLY A 46 13.79 -5.19 -2.89
C GLY A 46 12.58 -4.58 -2.22
N PHE A 47 11.64 -5.42 -1.81
CA PHE A 47 10.47 -4.95 -1.10
C PHE A 47 10.86 -4.25 0.21
N ASP A 48 11.72 -4.89 0.99
CA ASP A 48 12.12 -4.33 2.28
C ASP A 48 12.82 -2.99 2.14
N SER A 49 13.68 -2.84 1.14
CA SER A 49 14.36 -1.58 0.90
C SER A 49 13.38 -0.48 0.51
N LEU A 50 12.43 -0.81 -0.35
CA LEU A 50 11.42 0.14 -0.80
C LEU A 50 10.51 0.54 0.36
N TYR A 51 10.13 -0.43 1.17
CA TYR A 51 9.28 -0.19 2.33
C TYR A 51 10.00 0.72 3.35
N ALA A 52 11.27 0.43 3.65
CA ALA A 52 12.03 1.23 4.60
C ALA A 52 12.15 2.68 4.14
N ARG A 53 12.39 2.88 2.84
CA ARG A 53 12.47 4.23 2.30
C ARG A 53 11.14 4.94 2.41
N SER A 54 10.05 4.23 2.14
CA SER A 54 8.71 4.81 2.21
C SER A 54 8.38 5.24 3.65
N VAL A 55 8.72 4.42 4.62
CA VAL A 55 8.53 4.78 6.04
C VAL A 55 9.35 6.02 6.37
N PHE A 56 10.61 6.03 5.95
CA PHE A 56 11.48 7.18 6.23
C PHE A 56 10.89 8.48 5.66
N LEU A 57 10.42 8.44 4.43
CA LEU A 57 9.83 9.62 3.81
C LEU A 57 8.53 10.03 4.49
N SER A 58 7.73 9.07 4.91
CA SER A 58 6.45 9.35 5.56
C SER A 58 6.63 9.89 6.97
N GLN A 59 7.78 9.67 7.59
CA GLN A 59 8.05 10.16 8.93
C GLN A 59 8.12 11.67 9.00
N SER A 60 8.30 12.35 7.87
CA SER A 60 8.26 13.81 7.87
C SER A 60 6.88 14.33 8.27
N THR A 61 5.83 13.59 7.96
CA THR A 61 4.46 13.95 8.34
C THR A 61 4.00 13.20 9.58
N HIS A 62 4.42 11.94 9.72
CA HIS A 62 4.03 11.09 10.84
C HIS A 62 5.27 10.52 11.51
N PRO A 63 5.95 11.31 12.37
CA PRO A 63 7.23 10.91 12.95
C PRO A 63 7.15 9.63 13.79
N TRP A 64 5.96 9.28 14.24
CA TRP A 64 5.74 8.09 15.08
C TRP A 64 5.73 6.79 14.29
N LEU A 65 5.72 6.85 12.96
CA LEU A 65 5.81 5.63 12.16
C LEU A 65 7.15 4.97 12.40
N ALA A 66 7.12 3.69 12.73
CA ALA A 66 8.32 2.95 13.06
C ALA A 66 8.83 2.17 11.85
N ALA A 67 10.12 2.29 11.60
CA ALA A 67 10.78 1.39 10.67
C ALA A 67 10.84 0.01 11.31
N ARG A 68 10.90 -1.02 10.46
CA ARG A 68 10.96 -2.38 10.97
C ARG A 68 12.23 -2.57 11.78
N SER A 69 12.09 -3.14 12.96
CA SER A 69 13.24 -3.44 13.81
C SER A 69 13.56 -4.93 13.71
N GLY A 70 14.85 -5.23 13.75
CA GLY A 70 15.31 -6.60 13.70
C GLY A 70 15.30 -7.18 12.29
N PRO A 71 15.70 -8.46 12.17
CA PRO A 71 15.79 -9.11 10.87
C PRO A 71 14.40 -9.30 10.26
N PRO A 72 14.32 -9.26 8.91
CA PRO A 72 13.04 -9.46 8.25
C PRO A 72 12.53 -10.87 8.47
N GLN A 73 11.31 -10.97 8.98
CA GLN A 73 10.66 -12.24 9.17
C GLN A 73 9.34 -12.21 8.41
N THR A 74 9.11 -13.24 7.65
CA THR A 74 7.96 -13.29 6.77
C THR A 74 6.64 -13.10 7.50
N ASP A 75 6.51 -13.77 8.64
CA ASP A 75 5.24 -13.78 9.36
C ASP A 75 4.96 -12.49 10.11
N HIS A 76 6.01 -11.70 10.37
CA HIS A 76 5.87 -10.49 11.19
C HIS A 76 6.39 -9.25 10.50
N ARG A 77 6.34 -9.27 9.17
CA ARG A 77 6.88 -8.18 8.37
C ARG A 77 6.28 -6.83 8.74
N PHE A 78 4.99 -6.80 9.05
CA PHE A 78 4.28 -5.55 9.34
C PHE A 78 3.89 -5.42 10.80
N ALA A 79 4.55 -6.15 11.69
CA ALA A 79 4.24 -6.08 13.12
C ALA A 79 4.49 -4.69 13.68
N ASP A 80 5.60 -4.06 13.31
CA ASP A 80 5.93 -2.73 13.80
C ASP A 80 4.95 -1.68 13.25
N LEU A 81 4.54 -1.84 12.00
CA LEU A 81 3.53 -0.96 11.43
C LEU A 81 2.22 -1.09 12.21
N LYS A 82 1.80 -2.30 12.48
CA LYS A 82 0.57 -2.53 13.23
C LYS A 82 0.62 -1.86 14.60
N LYS A 83 1.74 -2.04 15.31
CA LYS A 83 1.90 -1.41 16.63
C LYS A 83 1.86 0.11 16.54
N SER A 84 2.53 0.67 15.55
CA SER A 84 2.55 2.12 15.37
C SER A 84 1.15 2.66 15.12
N LEU A 85 0.39 1.98 14.28
CA LEU A 85 -0.96 2.42 13.94
C LEU A 85 -1.91 2.25 15.11
N GLN A 86 -1.78 1.15 15.87
CA GLN A 86 -2.66 0.90 17.01
C GLN A 86 -2.48 1.92 18.12
N ALA A 87 -1.32 2.54 18.19
CA ALA A 87 -1.05 3.55 19.21
C ALA A 87 -1.70 4.90 18.91
N GLN A 88 -2.25 5.06 17.71
CA GLN A 88 -2.80 6.34 17.26
C GLN A 88 -4.32 6.28 17.20
N SER A 89 -4.96 7.46 17.08
CA SER A 89 -6.38 7.50 16.82
C SER A 89 -6.70 6.85 15.48
N PRO A 90 -7.92 6.33 15.28
CA PRO A 90 -8.26 5.71 14.01
C PRO A 90 -8.08 6.62 12.81
N THR A 91 -8.42 7.90 12.96
CA THR A 91 -8.25 8.86 11.88
C THR A 91 -6.78 9.05 11.52
N LEU A 92 -5.95 9.25 12.54
CA LEU A 92 -4.53 9.48 12.32
C LEU A 92 -3.85 8.24 11.75
N ALA A 93 -4.22 7.07 12.25
CA ALA A 93 -3.69 5.81 11.75
C ALA A 93 -4.04 5.63 10.27
N ARG A 94 -5.28 5.93 9.92
CA ARG A 94 -5.73 5.81 8.53
C ARG A 94 -4.98 6.77 7.62
N ASP A 95 -4.83 8.02 8.06
CA ASP A 95 -4.12 9.02 7.27
C ASP A 95 -2.67 8.62 7.03
N ALA A 96 -2.02 8.11 8.07
CA ALA A 96 -0.64 7.69 7.96
C ALA A 96 -0.49 6.49 7.04
N ASN A 97 -1.38 5.51 7.16
CA ASN A 97 -1.34 4.34 6.28
C ASN A 97 -1.58 4.73 4.83
N CYS A 98 -2.53 5.64 4.61
CA CYS A 98 -2.80 6.13 3.27
C CYS A 98 -1.56 6.80 2.67
N LEU A 99 -0.93 7.67 3.44
CA LEU A 99 0.28 8.35 2.98
C LEU A 99 1.40 7.36 2.69
N LEU A 100 1.56 6.37 3.57
CA LEU A 100 2.61 5.38 3.39
C LEU A 100 2.39 4.56 2.12
N LEU A 101 1.16 4.13 1.86
CA LEU A 101 0.83 3.40 0.65
C LEU A 101 1.05 4.25 -0.60
N ILE A 102 0.64 5.52 -0.55
CA ILE A 102 0.83 6.42 -1.68
C ILE A 102 2.31 6.62 -1.94
N THR A 103 3.09 6.87 -0.88
CA THR A 103 4.54 7.08 -1.01
C THR A 103 5.20 5.84 -1.61
N PHE A 104 4.88 4.68 -1.05
CA PHE A 104 5.44 3.41 -1.53
C PHE A 104 5.11 3.19 -3.01
N THR A 105 3.84 3.34 -3.38
CA THR A 105 3.43 3.06 -4.75
C THR A 105 3.90 4.13 -5.73
N ASN A 106 4.13 5.37 -5.27
CA ASN A 106 4.74 6.39 -6.12
C ASN A 106 6.17 5.99 -6.50
N ILE A 107 6.95 5.53 -5.52
CA ILE A 107 8.30 5.08 -5.79
C ILE A 107 8.28 3.85 -6.71
N LEU A 108 7.40 2.92 -6.39
CA LEU A 108 7.27 1.71 -7.19
C LEU A 108 6.93 2.05 -8.65
N ALA A 109 5.98 2.95 -8.84
CA ALA A 109 5.58 3.36 -10.19
C ALA A 109 6.72 4.02 -10.95
N SER A 110 7.59 4.74 -10.24
CA SER A 110 8.75 5.33 -10.89
C SER A 110 9.77 4.28 -11.32
N MET A 111 9.75 3.11 -10.71
CA MET A 111 10.68 2.02 -11.02
C MET A 111 10.17 1.09 -12.09
N ILE A 112 8.91 0.68 -12.01
CA ILE A 112 8.35 -0.32 -12.91
C ILE A 112 7.24 0.22 -13.81
N GLY A 113 6.86 1.47 -13.63
CA GLY A 113 5.85 2.11 -14.46
C GLY A 113 4.48 2.09 -13.80
N GLU A 114 3.67 3.09 -14.15
CA GLU A 114 2.35 3.24 -13.55
C GLU A 114 1.41 2.09 -13.95
N HIS A 115 1.48 1.67 -15.18
CA HIS A 115 0.59 0.63 -15.70
C HIS A 115 0.78 -0.70 -14.93
N LEU A 116 2.04 -1.13 -14.80
CA LEU A 116 2.33 -2.38 -14.11
C LEU A 116 1.99 -2.26 -12.63
N THR A 117 2.31 -1.12 -12.03
CA THR A 117 1.97 -0.87 -10.63
C THR A 117 0.48 -1.02 -10.40
N SER A 118 -0.33 -0.38 -11.24
CA SER A 118 -1.79 -0.45 -11.10
C SER A 118 -2.31 -1.87 -11.26
N ARG A 119 -1.74 -2.64 -12.18
CA ARG A 119 -2.15 -4.03 -12.37
C ARG A 119 -1.82 -4.88 -11.16
N ILE A 120 -0.65 -4.69 -10.59
CA ILE A 120 -0.25 -5.43 -9.39
C ILE A 120 -1.19 -5.13 -8.24
N LEU A 121 -1.49 -3.85 -8.03
CA LEU A 121 -2.39 -3.46 -6.95
C LEU A 121 -3.79 -4.01 -7.16
N GLY A 122 -4.28 -3.97 -8.39
CA GLY A 122 -5.57 -4.54 -8.71
C GLY A 122 -5.64 -6.03 -8.38
N SER A 123 -4.59 -6.74 -8.71
CA SER A 123 -4.51 -8.17 -8.42
C SER A 123 -4.36 -8.44 -6.93
N ALA A 124 -3.48 -7.68 -6.27
CA ALA A 124 -3.19 -7.91 -4.86
C ALA A 124 -4.40 -7.64 -3.98
N TRP A 125 -5.15 -6.61 -4.29
CA TRP A 125 -6.27 -6.18 -3.47
C TRP A 125 -7.62 -6.65 -4.00
N ASP A 126 -7.58 -7.50 -5.03
CA ASP A 126 -8.79 -8.04 -5.64
C ASP A 126 -9.75 -6.93 -6.04
N ILE A 127 -9.21 -5.92 -6.70
CA ILE A 127 -9.98 -4.77 -7.13
C ILE A 127 -10.16 -4.85 -8.62
N ASP A 128 -11.38 -4.60 -9.05
CA ASP A 128 -11.71 -4.59 -10.46
C ASP A 128 -11.41 -3.24 -11.09
N THR A 129 -10.15 -2.83 -11.03
CA THR A 129 -9.76 -1.57 -11.65
C THR A 129 -9.95 -1.63 -13.16
N GLN A 130 -9.90 -2.82 -13.73
CA GLN A 130 -10.13 -3.01 -15.15
C GLN A 130 -11.54 -3.50 -15.42
N ASP A 131 -12.31 -3.73 -14.40
CA ASP A 131 -13.63 -4.30 -14.55
C ASP A 131 -14.56 -3.39 -15.34
N THR A 132 -14.43 -2.09 -15.13
CA THR A 132 -15.24 -1.14 -15.89
C THR A 132 -14.97 -1.27 -17.37
N ALA A 133 -13.72 -1.35 -17.76
CA ALA A 133 -13.37 -1.51 -19.16
C ALA A 133 -13.85 -2.85 -19.70
N ASP A 134 -13.69 -3.90 -18.91
CA ASP A 134 -14.14 -5.22 -19.29
C ASP A 134 -15.66 -5.26 -19.46
N LYS A 135 -16.37 -4.63 -18.55
CA LYS A 135 -17.83 -4.56 -18.65
C LYS A 135 -18.29 -3.79 -19.87
N GLU A 136 -17.60 -2.71 -20.19
CA GLU A 136 -17.90 -1.94 -21.36
C GLU A 136 -17.72 -2.76 -22.63
N ILE A 137 -16.63 -3.52 -22.68
CA ILE A 137 -16.35 -4.39 -23.80
C ILE A 137 -17.42 -5.45 -23.91
N ASN A 138 -17.78 -6.04 -22.81
CA ASN A 138 -18.77 -7.10 -22.79
C ASN A 138 -20.16 -6.59 -23.16
N SER A 139 -20.43 -5.33 -22.85
CA SER A 139 -21.71 -4.73 -23.17
C SER A 139 -21.86 -4.49 -24.67
N ALA A 140 -20.75 -4.33 -25.31
CA ALA A 140 -20.76 -4.15 -26.74
C ALA A 140 -20.98 -5.47 -27.45
#